data_9db286ac2078ae31f594c2695433a30b
#
_entry.id   9db286ac2078ae31f594c2695433a30b
#
_cell.length_a   1.000
_cell.length_b   1.000
_cell.length_c   1.000
_cell.angle_alpha   90.00
_cell.angle_beta   90.00
_cell.angle_gamma   90.00
#
_symmetry.space_group_name_H-M   'P 1'
#
loop_
_entity.id
_entity.type
_entity.pdbx_description
1 polymer ?
#
loop_
_entity_poly.entity_id
_entity_poly.type
_entity_poly.pdbx_seq_one_letter_code
_entity_poly.pdbx_strand_id
1 'polypeptide(L)'
;MNSTANGSSGSWSCFDQLNSTASKIGGTLTLCLIFIVSLAANSLIVMIVYKTPNLRKPINYFIANMASSDLLYPIFVIPWTLSDLYTNSFLIGGKLGQALCKLVPFFANVSLVVSIQNLILIAVDRFGAVVFPLRSPLIRSKLCPCFILATWIVAVAVNSPYLFIFELVEYPERAWCVVEWEKLFGESSSVSSFVLATYSLVIFIPALLLVILYSIIVIKLKIQLHPGEQSSNSQQQRHRRNRNVLQMSIAIVTVFVLCCLPGSINSLITRYQDTFRHLSCSFWIYYEVTFYMVNACSAINPIICFRFSSNYRKALERLIKCSFVKA
;
A
#
# COMPACT_ATOMS: atom_id res chain seq x y z
N MET A 1 -24.45 -46.34 18.69
CA MET A 1 -24.75 -44.93 18.35
C MET A 1 -23.42 -44.23 18.15
N ASN A 2 -22.89 -44.34 16.94
CA ASN A 2 -21.71 -43.66 16.50
C ASN A 2 -22.15 -42.45 15.70
N SER A 3 -21.85 -41.25 16.16
CA SER A 3 -22.02 -40.05 15.34
C SER A 3 -20.86 -39.09 15.55
N THR A 4 -20.00 -39.07 14.56
CA THR A 4 -19.37 -37.89 13.95
C THR A 4 -18.46 -37.04 14.81
N ALA A 5 -17.19 -37.47 14.88
CA ALA A 5 -16.04 -36.66 15.24
C ALA A 5 -15.17 -36.37 14.01
N ASN A 6 -15.76 -36.02 12.85
CA ASN A 6 -15.00 -35.86 11.58
C ASN A 6 -14.83 -34.41 11.12
N GLY A 7 -15.25 -33.39 11.92
CA GLY A 7 -15.11 -31.97 11.50
C GLY A 7 -13.90 -31.25 12.06
N SER A 8 -13.25 -31.74 13.10
CA SER A 8 -12.18 -31.01 13.80
C SER A 8 -10.76 -31.37 13.38
N SER A 9 -10.53 -32.54 12.81
CA SER A 9 -9.18 -33.00 12.45
C SER A 9 -8.59 -32.24 11.22
N GLY A 10 -9.42 -31.79 10.28
CA GLY A 10 -8.97 -31.12 9.08
C GLY A 10 -8.47 -29.67 9.31
N SER A 11 -9.03 -28.96 10.28
CA SER A 11 -8.63 -27.57 10.55
C SER A 11 -7.30 -27.50 11.33
N TRP A 12 -7.06 -28.43 12.23
CA TRP A 12 -5.79 -28.53 12.96
C TRP A 12 -4.62 -28.92 12.06
N SER A 13 -4.82 -29.86 11.16
CA SER A 13 -3.77 -30.27 10.20
C SER A 13 -3.36 -29.12 9.25
N CYS A 14 -4.28 -28.23 8.88
CA CYS A 14 -3.99 -27.09 8.03
C CYS A 14 -3.19 -26.01 8.78
N PHE A 15 -3.56 -25.72 10.02
CA PHE A 15 -2.83 -24.78 10.87
C PHE A 15 -1.40 -25.25 11.15
N ASP A 16 -1.22 -26.54 11.43
CA ASP A 16 0.11 -27.15 11.64
C ASP A 16 0.95 -27.09 10.35
N GLN A 17 0.36 -27.30 9.18
CA GLN A 17 1.05 -27.22 7.90
C GLN A 17 1.48 -25.77 7.58
N LEU A 18 0.64 -24.78 7.84
CA LEU A 18 0.97 -23.36 7.67
C LEU A 18 2.03 -22.90 8.68
N ASN A 19 2.07 -23.50 9.86
CA ASN A 19 3.05 -23.21 10.91
C ASN A 19 4.32 -24.08 10.82
N SER A 20 4.47 -24.85 9.74
CA SER A 20 5.64 -25.70 9.50
C SER A 20 6.93 -24.88 9.34
N THR A 21 8.06 -25.49 9.66
CA THR A 21 9.38 -24.87 9.49
C THR A 21 9.61 -24.41 8.05
N ALA A 22 9.15 -25.17 7.07
CA ALA A 22 9.24 -24.81 5.66
C ALA A 22 8.46 -23.53 5.31
N SER A 23 7.22 -23.41 5.83
CA SER A 23 6.39 -22.20 5.68
C SER A 23 7.06 -20.99 6.34
N LYS A 24 7.61 -21.12 7.53
CA LYS A 24 8.34 -20.04 8.22
C LYS A 24 9.58 -19.59 7.45
N ILE A 25 10.37 -20.51 6.93
CA ILE A 25 11.54 -20.19 6.10
C ILE A 25 11.09 -19.47 4.82
N GLY A 26 10.09 -19.99 4.11
CA GLY A 26 9.54 -19.35 2.91
C GLY A 26 8.99 -17.95 3.17
N GLY A 27 8.25 -17.78 4.26
CA GLY A 27 7.74 -16.49 4.71
C GLY A 27 8.85 -15.50 5.03
N THR A 28 9.88 -15.93 5.75
CA THR A 28 11.05 -15.10 6.07
C THR A 28 11.76 -14.64 4.81
N LEU A 29 12.07 -15.54 3.88
CA LEU A 29 12.74 -15.19 2.62
C LEU A 29 11.91 -14.17 1.81
N THR A 30 10.58 -14.38 1.75
CA THR A 30 9.66 -13.48 1.06
C THR A 30 9.65 -12.09 1.72
N LEU A 31 9.51 -12.02 3.04
CA LEU A 31 9.49 -10.74 3.76
C LEU A 31 10.85 -10.01 3.69
N CYS A 32 11.96 -10.72 3.77
CA CYS A 32 13.30 -10.14 3.59
C CYS A 32 13.47 -9.56 2.17
N LEU A 33 13.01 -10.28 1.14
CA LEU A 33 13.06 -9.80 -0.24
C LEU A 33 12.20 -8.54 -0.39
N ILE A 34 10.96 -8.55 0.12
CA ILE A 34 10.07 -7.38 0.09
C ILE A 34 10.71 -6.19 0.82
N PHE A 35 11.31 -6.43 2.00
CA PHE A 35 12.01 -5.41 2.78
C PHE A 35 13.12 -4.73 1.96
N ILE A 36 14.04 -5.51 1.40
CA ILE A 36 15.18 -5.00 0.64
C ILE A 36 14.70 -4.24 -0.60
N VAL A 37 13.80 -4.84 -1.38
CA VAL A 37 13.27 -4.23 -2.61
C VAL A 37 12.51 -2.95 -2.30
N SER A 38 11.64 -2.96 -1.28
CA SER A 38 10.86 -1.78 -0.91
C SER A 38 11.76 -0.63 -0.43
N LEU A 39 12.72 -0.88 0.46
CA LEU A 39 13.66 0.15 0.91
C LEU A 39 14.50 0.70 -0.23
N ALA A 40 15.14 -0.16 -1.01
CA ALA A 40 16.04 0.28 -2.07
C ALA A 40 15.29 1.02 -3.19
N ALA A 41 14.19 0.45 -3.69
CA ALA A 41 13.51 0.99 -4.85
C ALA A 41 12.72 2.28 -4.52
N ASN A 42 12.06 2.37 -3.36
CA ASN A 42 11.38 3.62 -2.96
C ASN A 42 12.40 4.74 -2.67
N SER A 43 13.51 4.45 -1.99
CA SER A 43 14.59 5.43 -1.80
C SER A 43 15.16 5.93 -3.13
N LEU A 44 15.33 5.04 -4.12
CA LEU A 44 15.77 5.42 -5.47
C LEU A 44 14.74 6.33 -6.17
N ILE A 45 13.45 6.06 -6.08
CA ILE A 45 12.41 6.94 -6.66
C ILE A 45 12.49 8.34 -6.07
N VAL A 46 12.54 8.46 -4.73
CA VAL A 46 12.64 9.76 -4.06
C VAL A 46 13.91 10.49 -4.51
N MET A 47 15.06 9.81 -4.49
CA MET A 47 16.35 10.39 -4.89
C MET A 47 16.35 10.85 -6.36
N ILE A 48 15.79 10.05 -7.27
CA ILE A 48 15.70 10.35 -8.70
C ILE A 48 14.87 11.60 -8.94
N VAL A 49 13.69 11.71 -8.34
CA VAL A 49 12.81 12.88 -8.51
C VAL A 49 13.47 14.14 -7.95
N TYR A 50 14.13 14.03 -6.78
CA TYR A 50 14.83 15.16 -6.17
C TYR A 50 16.02 15.65 -7.01
N LYS A 51 16.88 14.72 -7.49
CA LYS A 51 18.12 15.05 -8.24
C LYS A 51 17.90 15.38 -9.71
N THR A 52 16.74 15.05 -10.30
CA THR A 52 16.50 15.20 -11.75
C THR A 52 15.50 16.33 -12.05
N PRO A 53 15.93 17.54 -12.45
CA PRO A 53 15.04 18.69 -12.69
C PRO A 53 13.92 18.40 -13.71
N ASN A 54 14.20 17.59 -14.74
CA ASN A 54 13.24 17.23 -15.79
C ASN A 54 12.07 16.37 -15.27
N LEU A 55 12.19 15.80 -14.06
CA LEU A 55 11.14 15.03 -13.39
C LEU A 55 10.29 15.87 -12.42
N ARG A 56 10.56 17.15 -12.25
CA ARG A 56 9.80 18.05 -11.36
C ARG A 56 8.45 18.44 -11.95
N LYS A 57 7.54 17.45 -12.05
CA LYS A 57 6.16 17.60 -12.53
C LYS A 57 5.19 17.05 -11.47
N PRO A 58 3.93 17.51 -11.41
CA PRO A 58 2.97 17.09 -10.40
C PRO A 58 2.92 15.57 -10.18
N ILE A 59 2.76 14.80 -11.25
CA ILE A 59 2.71 13.35 -11.18
C ILE A 59 3.93 12.72 -10.49
N ASN A 60 5.15 13.24 -10.79
CA ASN A 60 6.37 12.68 -10.22
C ASN A 60 6.54 13.11 -8.74
N TYR A 61 6.04 14.28 -8.35
CA TYR A 61 5.99 14.67 -6.95
C TYR A 61 5.07 13.77 -6.15
N PHE A 62 3.91 13.40 -6.69
CA PHE A 62 2.99 12.48 -6.04
C PHE A 62 3.53 11.05 -5.99
N ILE A 63 4.23 10.60 -7.03
CA ILE A 63 4.94 9.30 -7.02
C ILE A 63 6.05 9.30 -5.96
N ALA A 64 6.82 10.37 -5.84
CA ALA A 64 7.86 10.49 -4.82
C ALA A 64 7.27 10.54 -3.40
N ASN A 65 6.14 11.25 -3.21
CA ASN A 65 5.43 11.28 -1.95
C ASN A 65 4.87 9.90 -1.56
N MET A 66 4.29 9.19 -2.51
CA MET A 66 3.86 7.80 -2.32
C MET A 66 5.05 6.91 -1.95
N ALA A 67 6.18 7.00 -2.67
CA ALA A 67 7.39 6.27 -2.33
C ALA A 67 7.93 6.62 -0.93
N SER A 68 7.82 7.88 -0.51
CA SER A 68 8.21 8.29 0.85
C SER A 68 7.32 7.66 1.93
N SER A 69 6.01 7.56 1.71
CA SER A 69 5.11 6.87 2.64
C SER A 69 5.31 5.36 2.61
N ASP A 70 5.58 4.78 1.44
CA ASP A 70 5.84 3.35 1.29
C ASP A 70 7.12 2.89 2.01
N LEU A 71 8.04 3.80 2.36
CA LEU A 71 9.21 3.50 3.23
C LEU A 71 8.84 3.25 4.69
N LEU A 72 7.72 3.78 5.18
CA LEU A 72 7.26 3.52 6.55
C LEU A 72 6.94 2.05 6.77
N TYR A 73 6.37 1.41 5.75
CA TYR A 73 5.94 0.01 5.83
C TYR A 73 7.11 -0.97 6.10
N PRO A 74 8.16 -1.02 5.28
CA PRO A 74 9.29 -1.89 5.55
C PRO A 74 10.03 -1.54 6.85
N ILE A 75 10.08 -0.27 7.24
CA ILE A 75 10.81 0.14 8.44
C ILE A 75 10.09 -0.32 9.73
N PHE A 76 8.77 -0.19 9.80
CA PHE A 76 8.01 -0.46 11.02
C PHE A 76 7.31 -1.81 11.00
N VAL A 77 6.71 -2.19 9.86
CA VAL A 77 5.82 -3.36 9.79
C VAL A 77 6.59 -4.65 9.57
N ILE A 78 7.51 -4.70 8.60
CA ILE A 78 8.19 -5.97 8.26
C ILE A 78 9.03 -6.53 9.41
N PRO A 79 9.81 -5.74 10.18
CA PRO A 79 10.53 -6.27 11.34
C PRO A 79 9.61 -6.87 12.40
N TRP A 80 8.47 -6.22 12.65
CA TRP A 80 7.47 -6.74 13.56
C TRP A 80 6.83 -8.04 13.03
N THR A 81 6.47 -8.07 11.75
CA THR A 81 5.90 -9.23 11.08
C THR A 81 6.85 -10.45 11.11
N LEU A 82 8.14 -10.20 10.90
CA LEU A 82 9.17 -11.24 11.01
C LEU A 82 9.26 -11.80 12.43
N SER A 83 9.18 -10.93 13.43
CA SER A 83 9.14 -11.35 14.83
C SER A 83 7.91 -12.22 15.12
N ASP A 84 6.74 -11.76 14.72
CA ASP A 84 5.46 -12.45 14.95
C ASP A 84 5.43 -13.85 14.30
N LEU A 85 6.04 -14.02 13.13
CA LEU A 85 6.13 -15.29 12.41
C LEU A 85 6.78 -16.41 13.24
N TYR A 86 7.70 -16.06 14.15
CA TYR A 86 8.43 -17.04 14.96
C TYR A 86 7.91 -17.17 16.38
N THR A 87 7.47 -16.07 16.97
CA THR A 87 7.18 -16.03 18.41
C THR A 87 5.68 -16.06 18.72
N ASN A 88 4.82 -15.70 17.74
CA ASN A 88 3.40 -15.46 17.96
C ASN A 88 3.15 -14.53 19.18
N SER A 89 4.07 -13.59 19.41
CA SER A 89 4.03 -12.67 20.55
C SER A 89 4.85 -11.42 20.28
N PHE A 90 4.67 -10.37 21.05
CA PHE A 90 5.47 -9.17 20.96
C PHE A 90 6.81 -9.38 21.66
N LEU A 91 7.93 -9.31 20.92
CA LEU A 91 9.28 -9.63 21.45
C LEU A 91 9.83 -8.59 22.41
N ILE A 92 9.41 -7.33 22.25
CA ILE A 92 9.98 -6.20 22.98
C ILE A 92 8.96 -5.75 24.03
N GLY A 93 9.34 -5.88 25.31
CA GLY A 93 8.55 -5.42 26.43
C GLY A 93 8.86 -3.97 26.85
N GLY A 94 8.27 -3.55 27.94
CA GLY A 94 8.49 -2.24 28.57
C GLY A 94 8.03 -1.05 27.72
N LYS A 95 8.58 0.12 28.02
CA LYS A 95 8.19 1.38 27.36
C LYS A 95 8.44 1.38 25.84
N LEU A 96 9.51 0.72 25.37
CA LEU A 96 9.79 0.59 23.95
C LEU A 96 8.77 -0.32 23.26
N GLY A 97 8.43 -1.47 23.87
CA GLY A 97 7.39 -2.36 23.36
C GLY A 97 6.04 -1.67 23.28
N GLN A 98 5.66 -0.91 24.30
CA GLN A 98 4.43 -0.11 24.29
C GLN A 98 4.42 0.93 23.16
N ALA A 99 5.54 1.62 22.93
CA ALA A 99 5.65 2.57 21.82
C ALA A 99 5.51 1.87 20.46
N LEU A 100 6.19 0.75 20.24
CA LEU A 100 6.12 -0.01 18.99
C LEU A 100 4.74 -0.61 18.76
N CYS A 101 4.07 -1.12 19.82
CA CYS A 101 2.70 -1.63 19.74
C CYS A 101 1.71 -0.58 19.18
N LYS A 102 1.94 0.72 19.45
CA LYS A 102 1.14 1.82 18.93
C LYS A 102 1.62 2.29 17.54
N LEU A 103 2.93 2.43 17.36
CA LEU A 103 3.51 3.03 16.16
C LEU A 103 3.45 2.11 14.94
N VAL A 104 3.56 0.79 15.11
CA VAL A 104 3.53 -0.15 13.98
C VAL A 104 2.18 -0.08 13.25
N PRO A 105 1.02 -0.31 13.89
CA PRO A 105 -0.27 -0.20 13.20
C PRO A 105 -0.56 1.23 12.74
N PHE A 106 -0.13 2.25 13.48
CA PHE A 106 -0.27 3.64 13.08
C PHE A 106 0.45 3.94 11.76
N PHE A 107 1.74 3.64 11.64
CA PHE A 107 2.50 3.89 10.42
C PHE A 107 2.10 2.99 9.25
N ALA A 108 1.67 1.75 9.51
CA ALA A 108 1.09 0.90 8.48
C ALA A 108 -0.10 1.56 7.79
N ASN A 109 -1.04 2.08 8.59
CA ASN A 109 -2.25 2.71 8.08
C ASN A 109 -1.98 4.12 7.52
N VAL A 110 -1.09 4.91 8.11
CA VAL A 110 -0.66 6.20 7.54
C VAL A 110 -0.06 6.01 6.14
N SER A 111 0.85 5.03 5.97
CA SER A 111 1.42 4.69 4.66
C SER A 111 0.32 4.39 3.63
N LEU A 112 -0.63 3.52 3.99
CA LEU A 112 -1.75 3.15 3.14
C LEU A 112 -2.59 4.37 2.73
N VAL A 113 -2.98 5.23 3.68
CA VAL A 113 -3.82 6.40 3.41
C VAL A 113 -3.11 7.41 2.53
N VAL A 114 -1.83 7.70 2.79
CA VAL A 114 -1.02 8.62 1.95
C VAL A 114 -0.91 8.06 0.53
N SER A 115 -0.65 6.76 0.37
CA SER A 115 -0.52 6.12 -0.95
C SER A 115 -1.83 6.21 -1.75
N ILE A 116 -2.99 5.92 -1.14
CA ILE A 116 -4.29 6.05 -1.80
C ILE A 116 -4.57 7.49 -2.24
N GLN A 117 -4.32 8.47 -1.38
CA GLN A 117 -4.54 9.88 -1.71
C GLN A 117 -3.63 10.31 -2.89
N ASN A 118 -2.37 9.86 -2.92
CA ASN A 118 -1.50 10.12 -4.06
C ASN A 118 -2.01 9.49 -5.36
N LEU A 119 -2.58 8.28 -5.31
CA LEU A 119 -3.21 7.65 -6.48
C LEU A 119 -4.38 8.49 -7.01
N ILE A 120 -5.21 9.06 -6.13
CA ILE A 120 -6.29 9.98 -6.52
C ILE A 120 -5.72 11.24 -7.16
N LEU A 121 -4.70 11.87 -6.57
CA LEU A 121 -4.07 13.07 -7.11
C LEU A 121 -3.44 12.82 -8.49
N ILE A 122 -2.81 11.65 -8.68
CA ILE A 122 -2.28 11.20 -9.97
C ILE A 122 -3.41 11.01 -10.98
N ALA A 123 -4.52 10.39 -10.57
CA ALA A 123 -5.68 10.18 -11.45
C ALA A 123 -6.32 11.52 -11.87
N VAL A 124 -6.47 12.48 -10.96
CA VAL A 124 -6.99 13.83 -11.24
C VAL A 124 -6.06 14.59 -12.19
N ASP A 125 -4.74 14.53 -11.99
CA ASP A 125 -3.77 15.14 -12.89
C ASP A 125 -3.86 14.53 -14.30
N ARG A 126 -3.98 13.21 -14.40
CA ARG A 126 -4.14 12.52 -15.69
C ARG A 126 -5.49 12.80 -16.34
N PHE A 127 -6.57 12.81 -15.57
CA PHE A 127 -7.90 13.19 -16.06
C PHE A 127 -7.88 14.58 -16.70
N GLY A 128 -7.32 15.58 -16.01
CA GLY A 128 -7.17 16.92 -16.55
C GLY A 128 -6.38 16.98 -17.85
N ALA A 129 -5.26 16.25 -17.92
CA ALA A 129 -4.39 16.23 -19.09
C ALA A 129 -5.01 15.54 -20.32
N VAL A 130 -5.93 14.59 -20.13
CA VAL A 130 -6.56 13.81 -21.21
C VAL A 130 -7.91 14.40 -21.61
N VAL A 131 -8.73 14.76 -20.64
CA VAL A 131 -10.10 15.23 -20.91
C VAL A 131 -10.12 16.71 -21.34
N PHE A 132 -9.19 17.51 -20.79
CA PHE A 132 -9.09 18.96 -21.07
C PHE A 132 -7.70 19.37 -21.63
N PRO A 133 -7.27 18.84 -22.79
CA PRO A 133 -5.89 18.98 -23.26
C PRO A 133 -5.48 20.43 -23.58
N LEU A 134 -6.47 21.30 -23.84
CA LEU A 134 -6.25 22.73 -24.18
C LEU A 134 -6.36 23.66 -22.96
N ARG A 135 -6.79 23.15 -21.80
CA ARG A 135 -6.86 23.93 -20.57
C ARG A 135 -5.55 23.89 -19.80
N SER A 136 -5.36 24.87 -18.93
CA SER A 136 -4.27 24.85 -17.96
C SER A 136 -4.34 23.58 -17.09
N PRO A 137 -3.20 23.02 -16.64
CA PRO A 137 -3.19 21.86 -15.78
C PRO A 137 -4.08 22.07 -14.54
N LEU A 138 -4.90 21.06 -14.19
CA LEU A 138 -5.76 21.09 -12.99
C LEU A 138 -4.91 21.26 -11.72
N ILE A 139 -3.76 20.59 -11.67
CA ILE A 139 -2.81 20.70 -10.56
C ILE A 139 -1.55 21.41 -11.07
N ARG A 140 -1.32 22.63 -10.56
CA ARG A 140 -0.10 23.38 -10.85
C ARG A 140 1.03 22.89 -9.96
N SER A 141 2.26 22.79 -10.52
CA SER A 141 3.44 22.32 -9.77
C SER A 141 3.71 23.11 -8.49
N LYS A 142 3.36 24.40 -8.47
CA LYS A 142 3.51 25.27 -7.28
C LYS A 142 2.60 24.85 -6.11
N LEU A 143 1.49 24.18 -6.37
CA LEU A 143 0.53 23.71 -5.35
C LEU A 143 0.84 22.29 -4.85
N CYS A 144 1.75 21.56 -5.50
CA CYS A 144 2.09 20.19 -5.09
C CYS A 144 2.53 20.09 -3.62
N PRO A 145 3.36 20.98 -3.05
CA PRO A 145 3.71 20.92 -1.63
C PRO A 145 2.50 21.01 -0.70
N CYS A 146 1.51 21.84 -1.03
CA CYS A 146 0.29 21.97 -0.25
C CYS A 146 -0.55 20.67 -0.29
N PHE A 147 -0.68 20.06 -1.47
CA PHE A 147 -1.37 18.77 -1.60
C PHE A 147 -0.63 17.66 -0.85
N ILE A 148 0.70 17.61 -0.96
CA ILE A 148 1.53 16.66 -0.22
C ILE A 148 1.32 16.82 1.29
N LEU A 149 1.44 18.04 1.80
CA LEU A 149 1.21 18.31 3.23
C LEU A 149 -0.21 17.89 3.65
N ALA A 150 -1.22 18.19 2.85
CA ALA A 150 -2.61 17.79 3.12
C ALA A 150 -2.75 16.26 3.20
N THR A 151 -2.09 15.49 2.32
CA THR A 151 -2.14 14.01 2.39
C THR A 151 -1.60 13.48 3.71
N TRP A 152 -0.51 14.05 4.23
CA TRP A 152 0.05 13.64 5.52
C TRP A 152 -0.84 14.06 6.70
N ILE A 153 -1.35 15.29 6.70
CA ILE A 153 -2.26 15.78 7.76
C ILE A 153 -3.51 14.89 7.85
N VAL A 154 -4.15 14.62 6.72
CA VAL A 154 -5.34 13.75 6.68
C VAL A 154 -5.00 12.33 7.13
N ALA A 155 -3.90 11.76 6.66
CA ALA A 155 -3.49 10.41 7.04
C ALA A 155 -3.22 10.30 8.55
N VAL A 156 -2.49 11.25 9.14
CA VAL A 156 -2.22 11.29 10.58
C VAL A 156 -3.51 11.48 11.37
N ALA A 157 -4.38 12.40 10.97
CA ALA A 157 -5.64 12.67 11.66
C ALA A 157 -6.57 11.45 11.69
N VAL A 158 -6.78 10.80 10.53
CA VAL A 158 -7.66 9.62 10.42
C VAL A 158 -7.11 8.44 11.21
N ASN A 159 -5.79 8.28 11.29
CA ASN A 159 -5.15 7.16 11.99
C ASN A 159 -4.75 7.49 13.43
N SER A 160 -4.97 8.72 13.92
CA SER A 160 -4.63 9.08 15.30
C SER A 160 -5.25 8.17 16.37
N PRO A 161 -6.47 7.59 16.24
CA PRO A 161 -7.00 6.66 17.21
C PRO A 161 -6.09 5.46 17.48
N TYR A 162 -5.33 4.99 16.49
CA TYR A 162 -4.41 3.86 16.66
C TYR A 162 -3.33 4.10 17.75
N LEU A 163 -2.95 5.36 17.98
CA LEU A 163 -1.98 5.72 19.01
C LEU A 163 -2.54 5.57 20.45
N PHE A 164 -3.85 5.47 20.58
CA PHE A 164 -4.52 5.43 21.88
C PHE A 164 -5.13 4.07 22.17
N ILE A 165 -5.68 3.37 21.17
CA ILE A 165 -6.43 2.11 21.35
C ILE A 165 -5.53 0.88 21.47
N PHE A 166 -4.24 0.96 21.08
CA PHE A 166 -3.32 -0.18 21.22
C PHE A 166 -2.59 -0.12 22.55
N GLU A 167 -2.59 -1.24 23.26
CA GLU A 167 -1.93 -1.40 24.55
C GLU A 167 -1.11 -2.70 24.58
N LEU A 168 0.09 -2.66 25.14
CA LEU A 168 0.93 -3.81 25.35
C LEU A 168 0.57 -4.45 26.69
N VAL A 169 0.06 -5.68 26.66
CA VAL A 169 -0.22 -6.48 27.85
C VAL A 169 0.93 -7.45 28.02
N GLU A 170 1.61 -7.36 29.16
CA GLU A 170 2.77 -8.19 29.49
C GLU A 170 2.36 -9.33 30.44
N TYR A 171 2.72 -10.56 30.09
CA TYR A 171 2.64 -11.75 30.90
C TYR A 171 4.06 -12.24 31.21
N PRO A 172 4.27 -13.14 32.19
CA PRO A 172 5.62 -13.56 32.59
C PRO A 172 6.50 -14.08 31.43
N GLU A 173 5.92 -14.69 30.41
CA GLU A 173 6.68 -15.28 29.31
C GLU A 173 6.41 -14.62 27.94
N ARG A 174 5.38 -13.81 27.82
CA ARG A 174 4.93 -13.24 26.52
C ARG A 174 4.28 -11.88 26.70
N ALA A 175 4.45 -11.04 25.70
CA ALA A 175 3.72 -9.78 25.58
C ALA A 175 2.79 -9.81 24.36
N TRP A 176 1.64 -9.16 24.46
CA TRP A 176 0.64 -9.08 23.41
C TRP A 176 0.24 -7.63 23.18
N CYS A 177 0.19 -7.23 21.91
CA CYS A 177 -0.34 -5.93 21.52
C CYS A 177 -1.84 -6.09 21.27
N VAL A 178 -2.66 -5.57 22.16
CA VAL A 178 -4.12 -5.73 22.14
C VAL A 178 -4.82 -4.41 21.82
N VAL A 179 -6.08 -4.49 21.38
CA VAL A 179 -6.92 -3.33 21.09
C VAL A 179 -7.85 -3.09 22.27
N GLU A 180 -7.62 -2.02 23.01
CA GLU A 180 -8.42 -1.59 24.17
C GLU A 180 -9.40 -0.48 23.76
N TRP A 181 -10.36 -0.83 22.91
CA TRP A 181 -11.31 0.14 22.32
C TRP A 181 -12.27 0.70 23.38
N GLU A 182 -12.85 -0.15 24.19
CA GLU A 182 -13.91 0.19 25.16
C GLU A 182 -13.42 1.12 26.24
N LYS A 183 -12.13 1.02 26.61
CA LYS A 183 -11.48 1.88 27.61
C LYS A 183 -11.48 3.35 27.18
N LEU A 184 -11.42 3.63 25.87
CA LEU A 184 -11.34 5.00 25.34
C LEU A 184 -12.68 5.55 24.87
N PHE A 185 -13.49 4.71 24.22
CA PHE A 185 -14.71 5.13 23.54
C PHE A 185 -16.00 4.60 24.21
N GLY A 186 -15.89 3.81 25.29
CA GLY A 186 -17.02 3.23 26.04
C GLY A 186 -17.64 2.00 25.38
N GLU A 187 -18.39 1.24 26.17
CA GLU A 187 -19.00 -0.05 25.77
C GLU A 187 -20.05 0.09 24.65
N SER A 188 -20.66 1.27 24.48
CA SER A 188 -21.66 1.52 23.45
C SER A 188 -21.07 1.68 22.03
N SER A 189 -19.75 1.83 21.93
CA SER A 189 -19.06 2.00 20.66
C SER A 189 -18.39 0.71 20.22
N SER A 190 -18.35 0.45 18.90
CA SER A 190 -17.78 -0.77 18.31
C SER A 190 -16.53 -0.47 17.50
N VAL A 191 -15.44 -1.16 17.83
CA VAL A 191 -14.22 -1.13 17.01
C VAL A 191 -14.49 -1.61 15.58
N SER A 192 -15.39 -2.58 15.41
CA SER A 192 -15.76 -3.10 14.09
C SER A 192 -16.44 -2.03 13.23
N SER A 193 -17.31 -1.21 13.83
CA SER A 193 -17.95 -0.06 13.13
C SER A 193 -16.92 1.00 12.73
N PHE A 194 -15.95 1.31 13.59
CA PHE A 194 -14.86 2.22 13.28
C PHE A 194 -13.99 1.70 12.12
N VAL A 195 -13.60 0.43 12.16
CA VAL A 195 -12.80 -0.19 11.08
C VAL A 195 -13.57 -0.23 9.78
N LEU A 196 -14.87 -0.59 9.81
CA LEU A 196 -15.73 -0.58 8.61
C LEU A 196 -15.85 0.83 8.01
N ALA A 197 -16.12 1.84 8.84
CA ALA A 197 -16.22 3.23 8.39
C ALA A 197 -14.90 3.71 7.79
N THR A 198 -13.77 3.45 8.47
CA THR A 198 -12.44 3.84 8.00
C THR A 198 -12.10 3.17 6.67
N TYR A 199 -12.30 1.85 6.54
CA TYR A 199 -12.03 1.14 5.29
C TYR A 199 -12.97 1.58 4.16
N SER A 200 -14.23 1.87 4.47
CA SER A 200 -15.17 2.41 3.49
C SER A 200 -14.71 3.75 2.94
N LEU A 201 -14.34 4.68 3.80
CA LEU A 201 -13.92 6.03 3.42
C LEU A 201 -12.53 6.07 2.79
N VAL A 202 -11.61 5.23 3.25
CA VAL A 202 -10.19 5.29 2.84
C VAL A 202 -9.88 4.35 1.69
N ILE A 203 -10.54 3.21 1.58
CA ILE A 203 -10.20 2.17 0.58
C ILE A 203 -11.32 2.01 -0.45
N PHE A 204 -12.54 1.67 -0.03
CA PHE A 204 -13.60 1.28 -0.98
C PHE A 204 -14.10 2.45 -1.81
N ILE A 205 -14.40 3.60 -1.20
CA ILE A 205 -14.84 4.80 -1.94
C ILE A 205 -13.73 5.32 -2.86
N PRO A 206 -12.47 5.50 -2.41
CA PRO A 206 -11.37 5.86 -3.30
C PRO A 206 -11.11 4.87 -4.43
N ALA A 207 -11.18 3.56 -4.18
CA ALA A 207 -11.03 2.55 -5.22
C ALA A 207 -12.11 2.70 -6.31
N LEU A 208 -13.37 2.88 -5.91
CA LEU A 208 -14.46 3.13 -6.85
C LEU A 208 -14.24 4.41 -7.66
N LEU A 209 -13.83 5.51 -7.00
CA LEU A 209 -13.50 6.77 -7.66
C LEU A 209 -12.38 6.59 -8.69
N LEU A 210 -11.32 5.86 -8.34
CA LEU A 210 -10.22 5.57 -9.26
C LEU A 210 -10.69 4.77 -10.47
N VAL A 211 -11.53 3.74 -10.28
CA VAL A 211 -12.12 2.96 -11.39
C VAL A 211 -12.91 3.86 -12.32
N ILE A 212 -13.75 4.76 -11.79
CA ILE A 212 -14.54 5.70 -12.58
C ILE A 212 -13.62 6.65 -13.38
N LEU A 213 -12.65 7.29 -12.72
CA LEU A 213 -11.75 8.24 -13.37
C LEU A 213 -10.94 7.57 -14.49
N TYR A 214 -10.35 6.40 -14.24
CA TYR A 214 -9.57 5.70 -15.28
C TYR A 214 -10.45 5.15 -16.40
N SER A 215 -11.68 4.72 -16.13
CA SER A 215 -12.64 4.34 -17.17
C SER A 215 -12.92 5.51 -18.12
N ILE A 216 -13.21 6.70 -17.59
CA ILE A 216 -13.44 7.91 -18.40
C ILE A 216 -12.19 8.27 -19.21
N ILE A 217 -10.99 8.22 -18.61
CA ILE A 217 -9.72 8.50 -19.28
C ILE A 217 -9.51 7.53 -20.45
N VAL A 218 -9.72 6.22 -20.26
CA VAL A 218 -9.52 5.20 -21.29
C VAL A 218 -10.51 5.37 -22.43
N ILE A 219 -11.80 5.62 -22.13
CA ILE A 219 -12.84 5.86 -23.13
C ILE A 219 -12.48 7.09 -23.97
N LYS A 220 -12.09 8.20 -23.32
CA LYS A 220 -11.72 9.45 -24.00
C LYS A 220 -10.53 9.26 -24.92
N LEU A 221 -9.51 8.51 -24.49
CA LEU A 221 -8.34 8.20 -25.32
C LEU A 221 -8.71 7.34 -26.52
N LYS A 222 -9.58 6.33 -26.37
CA LYS A 222 -10.04 5.53 -27.51
C LYS A 222 -10.75 6.38 -28.56
N ILE A 223 -11.59 7.32 -28.14
CA ILE A 223 -12.31 8.24 -29.04
C ILE A 223 -11.33 9.17 -29.79
N GLN A 224 -10.28 9.66 -29.10
CA GLN A 224 -9.27 10.54 -29.70
C GLN A 224 -8.32 9.84 -30.69
N LEU A 225 -8.26 8.50 -30.66
CA LEU A 225 -7.40 7.69 -31.53
C LEU A 225 -8.04 7.33 -32.88
N HIS A 226 -9.23 7.85 -33.25
CA HIS A 226 -9.80 7.62 -34.58
C HIS A 226 -8.93 8.29 -35.64
N PRO A 227 -8.48 7.53 -36.66
CA PRO A 227 -7.48 7.99 -37.62
C PRO A 227 -8.14 8.91 -38.65
N GLY A 228 -7.81 10.18 -38.62
CA GLY A 228 -8.29 11.16 -39.60
C GLY A 228 -7.29 12.27 -39.91
N GLU A 229 -6.24 12.46 -39.14
CA GLU A 229 -5.27 13.55 -39.36
C GLU A 229 -3.83 13.04 -39.37
N GLN A 230 -3.11 13.44 -40.39
CA GLN A 230 -1.64 13.33 -40.49
C GLN A 230 -1.00 14.12 -39.34
N SER A 231 -0.75 13.42 -38.24
CA SER A 231 -0.13 14.00 -37.03
C SER A 231 1.36 14.24 -37.28
N SER A 232 1.86 15.44 -37.00
CA SER A 232 3.30 15.74 -37.05
C SER A 232 4.08 14.84 -36.11
N ASN A 233 5.36 14.53 -36.40
CA ASN A 233 6.24 13.69 -35.58
C ASN A 233 6.29 14.12 -34.11
N SER A 234 6.18 15.42 -33.82
CA SER A 234 6.16 15.99 -32.47
C SER A 234 4.87 15.65 -31.71
N GLN A 235 3.71 15.65 -32.40
CA GLN A 235 2.44 15.22 -31.79
C GLN A 235 2.43 13.72 -31.49
N GLN A 236 2.94 12.90 -32.40
CA GLN A 236 3.04 11.45 -32.22
C GLN A 236 3.94 11.09 -31.02
N GLN A 237 5.06 11.79 -30.83
CA GLN A 237 5.94 11.59 -29.68
C GLN A 237 5.27 12.01 -28.36
N ARG A 238 4.51 13.12 -28.35
CA ARG A 238 3.71 13.56 -27.20
C ARG A 238 2.64 12.55 -26.84
N HIS A 239 1.94 11.99 -27.82
CA HIS A 239 0.92 10.95 -27.61
C HIS A 239 1.53 9.66 -27.01
N ARG A 240 2.65 9.17 -27.56
CA ARG A 240 3.36 8.00 -27.00
C ARG A 240 3.76 8.22 -25.54
N ARG A 241 4.28 9.40 -25.21
CA ARG A 241 4.68 9.75 -23.84
C ARG A 241 3.48 9.76 -22.90
N ASN A 242 2.36 10.39 -23.28
CA ASN A 242 1.16 10.43 -22.47
C ASN A 242 0.57 9.04 -22.25
N ARG A 243 0.58 8.19 -23.27
CA ARG A 243 0.12 6.80 -23.20
C ARG A 243 0.96 5.99 -22.20
N ASN A 244 2.29 6.10 -22.23
CA ASN A 244 3.16 5.36 -21.29
C ASN A 244 2.93 5.80 -19.83
N VAL A 245 2.76 7.09 -19.60
CA VAL A 245 2.46 7.63 -18.27
C VAL A 245 1.10 7.14 -17.78
N LEU A 246 0.11 7.09 -18.66
CA LEU A 246 -1.21 6.57 -18.32
C LEU A 246 -1.16 5.06 -18.00
N GLN A 247 -0.48 4.27 -18.85
CA GLN A 247 -0.30 2.83 -18.59
C GLN A 247 0.39 2.57 -17.24
N MET A 248 1.40 3.37 -16.90
CA MET A 248 2.04 3.32 -15.60
C MET A 248 1.05 3.58 -14.46
N SER A 249 0.25 4.64 -14.58
CA SER A 249 -0.73 5.00 -13.55
C SER A 249 -1.82 3.93 -13.40
N ILE A 250 -2.33 3.40 -14.51
CA ILE A 250 -3.31 2.30 -14.49
C ILE A 250 -2.70 1.05 -13.82
N ALA A 251 -1.45 0.69 -14.17
CA ALA A 251 -0.79 -0.47 -13.59
C ALA A 251 -0.62 -0.32 -12.07
N ILE A 252 -0.22 0.87 -11.59
CA ILE A 252 -0.10 1.14 -10.14
C ILE A 252 -1.45 0.95 -9.44
N VAL A 253 -2.53 1.54 -9.98
CA VAL A 253 -3.87 1.43 -9.39
C VAL A 253 -4.38 -0.01 -9.42
N THR A 254 -4.17 -0.72 -10.53
CA THR A 254 -4.59 -2.13 -10.65
C THR A 254 -3.90 -3.00 -9.60
N VAL A 255 -2.59 -2.86 -9.46
CA VAL A 255 -1.82 -3.60 -8.45
C VAL A 255 -2.26 -3.22 -7.04
N PHE A 256 -2.44 -1.93 -6.78
CA PHE A 256 -2.93 -1.47 -5.48
C PHE A 256 -4.27 -2.09 -5.12
N VAL A 257 -5.24 -2.07 -6.04
CA VAL A 257 -6.58 -2.67 -5.84
C VAL A 257 -6.46 -4.18 -5.61
N LEU A 258 -5.68 -4.89 -6.44
CA LEU A 258 -5.50 -6.34 -6.31
C LEU A 258 -4.80 -6.74 -5.00
N CYS A 259 -3.87 -5.94 -4.49
CA CYS A 259 -3.16 -6.24 -3.26
C CYS A 259 -3.94 -5.83 -2.00
N CYS A 260 -4.56 -4.64 -2.01
CA CYS A 260 -5.14 -4.07 -0.80
C CYS A 260 -6.61 -4.47 -0.57
N LEU A 261 -7.44 -4.59 -1.62
CA LEU A 261 -8.86 -4.96 -1.44
C LEU A 261 -9.05 -6.32 -0.78
N PRO A 262 -8.41 -7.41 -1.25
CA PRO A 262 -8.56 -8.72 -0.61
C PRO A 262 -8.12 -8.72 0.85
N GLY A 263 -7.00 -8.06 1.18
CA GLY A 263 -6.51 -7.93 2.54
C GLY A 263 -7.45 -7.12 3.43
N SER A 264 -8.06 -6.05 2.90
CA SER A 264 -9.04 -5.24 3.63
C SER A 264 -10.33 -6.02 3.92
N ILE A 265 -10.83 -6.79 2.95
CA ILE A 265 -11.98 -7.67 3.11
C ILE A 265 -11.67 -8.73 4.18
N ASN A 266 -10.49 -9.33 4.11
CA ASN A 266 -10.01 -10.29 5.10
C ASN A 266 -9.98 -9.70 6.52
N SER A 267 -9.44 -8.50 6.68
CA SER A 267 -9.42 -7.79 7.96
C SER A 267 -10.83 -7.50 8.51
N LEU A 268 -11.81 -7.24 7.66
CA LEU A 268 -13.21 -7.09 8.06
C LEU A 268 -13.82 -8.43 8.49
N ILE A 269 -13.63 -9.49 7.70
CA ILE A 269 -14.15 -10.83 8.03
C ILE A 269 -13.64 -11.28 9.40
N THR A 270 -12.34 -11.13 9.65
CA THR A 270 -11.72 -11.53 10.91
C THR A 270 -12.21 -10.72 12.12
N ARG A 271 -12.68 -9.49 11.90
CA ARG A 271 -13.25 -8.65 12.99
C ARG A 271 -14.71 -8.99 13.33
N TYR A 272 -15.48 -9.49 12.35
CA TYR A 272 -16.89 -9.84 12.57
C TYR A 272 -17.11 -11.31 12.99
N GLN A 273 -16.08 -12.16 12.91
CA GLN A 273 -16.17 -13.55 13.35
C GLN A 273 -15.52 -13.71 14.72
N ASP A 274 -16.32 -13.82 15.76
CA ASP A 274 -15.89 -14.00 17.17
C ASP A 274 -15.10 -15.30 17.43
N THR A 275 -15.01 -16.20 16.45
CA THR A 275 -14.38 -17.50 16.64
C THR A 275 -13.53 -17.91 15.44
N PHE A 276 -12.27 -17.52 15.43
CA PHE A 276 -11.25 -17.97 14.47
C PHE A 276 -11.12 -19.49 14.33
N ARG A 277 -11.57 -20.25 15.34
CA ARG A 277 -11.36 -21.71 15.44
C ARG A 277 -12.16 -22.55 14.44
N HIS A 278 -13.18 -22.00 13.78
CA HIS A 278 -14.06 -22.73 12.85
C HIS A 278 -13.86 -22.38 11.38
N LEU A 279 -12.83 -21.59 11.05
CA LEU A 279 -12.56 -21.20 9.67
C LEU A 279 -11.96 -22.37 8.86
N SER A 280 -12.41 -22.52 7.61
CA SER A 280 -11.94 -23.57 6.72
C SER A 280 -10.45 -23.39 6.38
N CYS A 281 -9.78 -24.47 5.98
CA CYS A 281 -8.40 -24.42 5.49
C CYS A 281 -8.23 -23.45 4.30
N SER A 282 -9.22 -23.39 3.41
CA SER A 282 -9.24 -22.44 2.30
C SER A 282 -9.20 -20.98 2.75
N PHE A 283 -9.84 -20.65 3.89
CA PHE A 283 -9.79 -19.31 4.45
C PHE A 283 -8.37 -18.98 4.97
N TRP A 284 -7.71 -19.91 5.65
CA TRP A 284 -6.35 -19.71 6.13
C TRP A 284 -5.34 -19.51 4.99
N ILE A 285 -5.47 -20.28 3.91
CA ILE A 285 -4.66 -20.08 2.70
C ILE A 285 -4.94 -18.68 2.09
N TYR A 286 -6.21 -18.29 2.00
CA TYR A 286 -6.60 -16.97 1.53
C TYR A 286 -6.01 -15.86 2.42
N TYR A 287 -6.05 -16.04 3.75
CA TYR A 287 -5.45 -15.11 4.71
C TYR A 287 -3.96 -14.92 4.44
N GLU A 288 -3.20 -16.00 4.35
CA GLU A 288 -1.76 -15.96 4.08
C GLU A 288 -1.44 -15.29 2.73
N VAL A 289 -2.14 -15.66 1.68
CA VAL A 289 -1.93 -15.07 0.34
C VAL A 289 -2.18 -13.57 0.38
N THR A 290 -3.31 -13.13 0.94
CA THR A 290 -3.65 -11.69 1.04
C THR A 290 -2.69 -10.93 1.93
N PHE A 291 -2.19 -11.56 2.99
CA PHE A 291 -1.18 -10.99 3.86
C PHE A 291 0.13 -10.68 3.10
N TYR A 292 0.68 -11.63 2.34
CA TYR A 292 1.88 -11.37 1.53
C TYR A 292 1.61 -10.39 0.37
N MET A 293 0.41 -10.38 -0.21
CA MET A 293 0.02 -9.40 -1.23
C MET A 293 0.05 -7.96 -0.70
N VAL A 294 -0.51 -7.71 0.49
CA VAL A 294 -0.48 -6.40 1.13
C VAL A 294 0.96 -5.97 1.43
N ASN A 295 1.78 -6.88 1.97
CA ASN A 295 3.20 -6.60 2.23
C ASN A 295 3.98 -6.26 0.96
N ALA A 296 3.70 -6.95 -0.16
CA ALA A 296 4.37 -6.72 -1.44
C ALA A 296 3.98 -5.40 -2.12
N CYS A 297 2.83 -4.82 -1.77
CA CYS A 297 2.30 -3.61 -2.42
C CYS A 297 3.31 -2.46 -2.41
N SER A 298 3.99 -2.21 -1.28
CA SER A 298 4.99 -1.16 -1.15
C SER A 298 6.23 -1.37 -2.03
N ALA A 299 6.56 -2.62 -2.36
CA ALA A 299 7.71 -2.95 -3.20
C ALA A 299 7.40 -2.89 -4.71
N ILE A 300 6.13 -3.07 -5.10
CA ILE A 300 5.75 -3.18 -6.51
C ILE A 300 5.65 -1.80 -7.19
N ASN A 301 5.20 -0.76 -6.49
CA ASN A 301 5.01 0.59 -7.03
C ASN A 301 6.26 1.15 -7.74
N PRO A 302 7.47 1.13 -7.16
CA PRO A 302 8.67 1.57 -7.85
C PRO A 302 9.03 0.71 -9.06
N ILE A 303 8.81 -0.61 -8.99
CA ILE A 303 9.08 -1.52 -10.11
C ILE A 303 8.26 -1.13 -11.33
N ILE A 304 6.97 -0.81 -11.14
CA ILE A 304 6.09 -0.31 -12.20
C ILE A 304 6.64 1.01 -12.78
N CYS A 305 7.09 1.94 -11.93
CA CYS A 305 7.67 3.20 -12.38
C CYS A 305 8.91 2.97 -13.28
N PHE A 306 9.82 2.09 -12.89
CA PHE A 306 10.99 1.75 -13.71
C PHE A 306 10.61 0.97 -14.98
N ARG A 307 9.60 0.13 -14.96
CA ARG A 307 9.17 -0.67 -16.13
C ARG A 307 8.53 0.21 -17.20
N PHE A 308 7.64 1.13 -16.82
CA PHE A 308 6.83 1.90 -17.77
C PHE A 308 7.42 3.27 -18.13
N SER A 309 8.30 3.84 -17.30
CA SER A 309 8.86 5.17 -17.55
C SER A 309 10.33 5.15 -17.96
N SER A 310 10.60 5.48 -19.22
CA SER A 310 11.97 5.66 -19.72
C SER A 310 12.72 6.78 -19.00
N ASN A 311 12.00 7.78 -18.47
CA ASN A 311 12.63 8.88 -17.75
C ASN A 311 13.26 8.42 -16.42
N TYR A 312 12.57 7.54 -15.68
CA TYR A 312 13.11 6.94 -14.45
C TYR A 312 14.31 6.05 -14.74
N ARG A 313 14.26 5.22 -15.80
CA ARG A 313 15.41 4.37 -16.20
C ARG A 313 16.63 5.21 -16.58
N LYS A 314 16.46 6.22 -17.44
CA LYS A 314 17.56 7.12 -17.84
C LYS A 314 18.14 7.91 -16.66
N ALA A 315 17.30 8.31 -15.71
CA ALA A 315 17.76 8.99 -14.50
C ALA A 315 18.55 8.04 -13.59
N LEU A 316 18.11 6.79 -13.45
CA LEU A 316 18.83 5.76 -12.71
C LEU A 316 20.21 5.48 -13.33
N GLU A 317 20.28 5.29 -14.65
CA GLU A 317 21.54 5.09 -15.37
C GLU A 317 22.53 6.24 -15.12
N ARG A 318 22.05 7.49 -15.13
CA ARG A 318 22.89 8.66 -14.83
C ARG A 318 23.40 8.66 -13.38
N LEU A 319 22.56 8.32 -12.42
CA LEU A 319 22.96 8.23 -11.01
C LEU A 319 24.05 7.16 -10.81
N ILE A 320 23.89 5.99 -11.42
CA ILE A 320 24.86 4.92 -11.36
C ILE A 320 26.20 5.36 -11.99
N LYS A 321 26.18 5.92 -13.19
CA LYS A 321 27.40 6.42 -13.86
C LYS A 321 28.10 7.51 -13.04
N CYS A 322 27.38 8.45 -12.44
CA CYS A 322 27.98 9.48 -11.59
C CYS A 322 28.59 8.93 -10.29
N SER A 323 28.06 7.82 -9.77
CA SER A 323 28.63 7.15 -8.59
C SER A 323 29.95 6.43 -8.91
N PHE A 324 30.03 5.77 -10.07
CA PHE A 324 31.26 5.07 -10.49
C PHE A 324 32.40 6.03 -10.93
N VAL A 325 32.08 7.27 -11.32
CA VAL A 325 33.11 8.26 -11.71
C VAL A 325 33.70 8.96 -10.46
N LYS A 326 33.04 8.88 -9.31
CA LYS A 326 33.48 9.50 -8.05
C LYS A 326 34.16 8.51 -7.08
N ALA A 327 34.12 7.21 -7.36
CA ALA A 327 34.83 6.17 -6.64
C ALA A 327 36.14 5.81 -7.33
#